data_5d002d059d54a4bafc7ce1445f1424a6
#
_entry.id   5d002d059d54a4bafc7ce1445f1424a6
#
_cell.length_a   1.000
_cell.length_b   1.000
_cell.length_c   1.000
_cell.angle_alpha   90.00
_cell.angle_beta   90.00
_cell.angle_gamma   90.00
#
_symmetry.space_group_name_H-M   'P 1'
#
loop_
_entity.id
_entity.type
_entity.pdbx_description
1 polymer ?
#
loop_
_entity_poly.entity_id
_entity_poly.type
_entity_poly.pdbx_seq_one_letter_code
_entity_poly.pdbx_strand_id
1 'polypeptide(L)'
;KKLPNLPPAQIGWAFTHVVEPIGRRTSKGEITCLDCGEVFHNTTKHKQCVCPHCGTKLLIEDTRKLNFKQREYAAYITTSDGLQVIRIFMVDYYAKIGKTPRYYLNEVMQRWIAPNGKFCTMARLRAWGTRYCDSWIYSSDLELRNETWAYGQIYTYDVYPRINLIPELKQHGCRKVLHDINTTDYFVALLMDNRAETLMKIGQEELLRHYLKRSGWNFDRYWPSIRIVARNGYIVKDASLWCDYLDALWELGKDLHSPKYVCPENLREEHDRYVVKLNRHREERRKAEREALILECEEAYQQAKARFFGLSFHDEKICIHVLESVREFFAEGEAMHHCVYSNGYYRKDDSLILSATIDGKRIETCLL
;
A
#
# COMPACT_ATOMS: atom_id res chain seq x y z
N LYS A 1 11.26 22.96 -28.83
CA LYS A 1 12.74 22.97 -28.70
C LYS A 1 13.22 21.57 -28.33
N LYS A 2 14.19 21.01 -29.08
CA LYS A 2 14.72 19.69 -28.78
C LYS A 2 15.63 19.78 -27.55
N LEU A 3 15.41 18.93 -26.57
CA LEU A 3 16.29 18.84 -25.39
C LEU A 3 17.66 18.24 -25.80
N PRO A 4 18.75 18.60 -25.12
CA PRO A 4 20.06 18.06 -25.40
C PRO A 4 20.10 16.53 -25.13
N ASN A 5 21.01 15.85 -25.81
CA ASN A 5 21.29 14.44 -25.55
C ASN A 5 21.79 14.24 -24.12
N LEU A 6 21.56 13.05 -23.56
CA LEU A 6 22.11 12.72 -22.26
C LEU A 6 23.64 12.65 -22.31
N PRO A 7 24.34 13.16 -21.27
CA PRO A 7 25.78 12.98 -21.14
C PRO A 7 26.15 11.50 -20.97
N PRO A 8 27.35 11.07 -21.37
CA PRO A 8 27.82 9.68 -21.25
C PRO A 8 27.69 9.07 -19.86
N ALA A 9 27.93 9.87 -18.80
CA ALA A 9 27.79 9.43 -17.42
C ALA A 9 26.34 9.07 -17.04
N GLN A 10 25.35 9.77 -17.59
CA GLN A 10 23.93 9.47 -17.38
C GLN A 10 23.53 8.20 -18.16
N ILE A 11 24.03 8.03 -19.36
CA ILE A 11 23.82 6.82 -20.17
C ILE A 11 24.42 5.60 -19.46
N GLY A 12 25.66 5.71 -18.99
CA GLY A 12 26.34 4.65 -18.23
C GLY A 12 25.58 4.26 -16.97
N TRP A 13 25.04 5.24 -16.24
CA TRP A 13 24.23 4.98 -15.05
C TRP A 13 23.00 4.11 -15.38
N ALA A 14 22.28 4.39 -16.46
CA ALA A 14 21.13 3.59 -16.86
C ALA A 14 21.49 2.11 -17.07
N PHE A 15 22.65 1.85 -17.70
CA PHE A 15 23.09 0.50 -18.01
C PHE A 15 23.67 -0.28 -16.82
N THR A 16 24.00 0.41 -15.72
CA THR A 16 24.61 -0.22 -14.54
C THR A 16 23.71 -0.24 -13.31
N HIS A 17 22.63 0.56 -13.30
CA HIS A 17 21.74 0.70 -12.13
C HIS A 17 20.28 0.37 -12.40
N VAL A 18 19.82 0.52 -13.65
CA VAL A 18 18.41 0.31 -14.02
C VAL A 18 18.17 -1.11 -14.51
N VAL A 19 19.13 -1.66 -15.22
CA VAL A 19 19.14 -3.08 -15.59
C VAL A 19 20.22 -3.81 -14.81
N GLU A 20 19.96 -5.06 -14.47
CA GLU A 20 20.87 -5.88 -13.68
C GLU A 20 21.66 -6.83 -14.60
N PRO A 21 22.99 -6.65 -14.74
CA PRO A 21 23.83 -7.61 -15.46
C PRO A 21 23.67 -9.01 -14.88
N ILE A 22 23.53 -10.01 -15.76
CA ILE A 22 23.18 -11.37 -15.36
C ILE A 22 24.41 -12.29 -15.33
N GLY A 23 24.49 -13.08 -14.25
CA GLY A 23 25.34 -14.26 -14.17
C GLY A 23 24.48 -15.52 -14.28
N ARG A 24 24.55 -16.23 -15.40
CA ARG A 24 23.83 -17.49 -15.56
C ARG A 24 24.54 -18.62 -14.83
N ARG A 25 23.89 -19.24 -13.85
CA ARG A 25 24.45 -20.39 -13.11
C ARG A 25 23.84 -21.71 -13.59
N THR A 26 24.70 -22.68 -13.84
CA THR A 26 24.31 -24.06 -14.17
C THR A 26 24.07 -24.87 -12.89
N SER A 27 23.43 -26.04 -13.03
CA SER A 27 23.24 -26.99 -11.92
C SER A 27 24.57 -27.52 -11.32
N LYS A 28 25.70 -27.36 -12.02
CA LYS A 28 27.02 -27.71 -11.56
C LYS A 28 27.75 -26.58 -10.82
N GLY A 29 27.11 -25.44 -10.62
CA GLY A 29 27.67 -24.28 -9.92
C GLY A 29 28.57 -23.38 -10.79
N GLU A 30 28.70 -23.65 -12.10
CA GLU A 30 29.39 -22.77 -13.01
C GLU A 30 28.56 -21.54 -13.32
N ILE A 31 29.13 -20.36 -13.17
CA ILE A 31 28.54 -19.08 -13.52
C ILE A 31 29.19 -18.53 -14.77
N THR A 32 28.39 -18.22 -15.78
CA THR A 32 28.80 -17.46 -16.95
C THR A 32 28.40 -16.01 -16.77
N CYS A 33 29.34 -15.09 -16.70
CA CYS A 33 29.09 -13.65 -16.77
C CYS A 33 28.60 -13.30 -18.17
N LEU A 34 27.38 -12.76 -18.28
CA LEU A 34 26.82 -12.37 -19.57
C LEU A 34 27.34 -11.03 -20.08
N ASP A 35 28.12 -10.32 -19.26
CA ASP A 35 28.72 -9.04 -19.62
C ASP A 35 30.07 -9.20 -20.33
N CYS A 36 30.94 -10.05 -19.82
CA CYS A 36 32.27 -10.29 -20.40
C CYS A 36 32.51 -11.72 -20.94
N GLY A 37 31.58 -12.64 -20.68
CA GLY A 37 31.71 -14.05 -21.13
C GLY A 37 32.51 -14.95 -20.20
N GLU A 38 33.14 -14.43 -19.13
CA GLU A 38 33.92 -15.21 -18.17
C GLU A 38 33.10 -16.29 -17.51
N VAL A 39 33.73 -17.48 -17.36
CA VAL A 39 33.11 -18.63 -16.66
C VAL A 39 33.90 -18.91 -15.39
N PHE A 40 33.22 -18.89 -14.26
CA PHE A 40 33.84 -19.12 -12.96
C PHE A 40 32.91 -19.92 -12.05
N HIS A 41 33.46 -20.51 -10.99
CA HIS A 41 32.69 -21.25 -9.99
C HIS A 41 32.38 -20.39 -8.79
N ASN A 42 31.10 -20.39 -8.35
CA ASN A 42 30.70 -19.83 -7.08
C ASN A 42 29.69 -20.77 -6.41
N THR A 43 30.08 -21.33 -5.27
CA THR A 43 29.30 -22.27 -4.51
C THR A 43 28.30 -21.58 -3.54
N THR A 44 28.37 -20.25 -3.41
CA THR A 44 27.46 -19.53 -2.52
C THR A 44 26.03 -19.53 -3.08
N LYS A 45 25.05 -19.76 -2.20
CA LYS A 45 23.63 -19.72 -2.57
C LYS A 45 23.11 -18.29 -2.80
N HIS A 46 23.97 -17.28 -2.72
CA HIS A 46 23.58 -15.89 -2.93
C HIS A 46 23.14 -15.65 -4.37
N LYS A 47 22.09 -14.83 -4.50
CA LYS A 47 21.57 -14.38 -5.81
C LYS A 47 22.39 -13.23 -6.42
N GLN A 48 23.45 -12.80 -5.79
CA GLN A 48 24.34 -11.75 -6.30
C GLN A 48 25.80 -12.15 -6.09
N CYS A 49 26.63 -11.85 -7.07
CA CYS A 49 28.07 -11.96 -6.97
C CYS A 49 28.77 -10.91 -7.86
N VAL A 50 30.06 -10.76 -7.69
CA VAL A 50 30.92 -9.91 -8.56
C VAL A 50 31.69 -10.81 -9.51
N CYS A 51 31.69 -10.47 -10.79
CA CYS A 51 32.52 -11.18 -11.77
C CYS A 51 34.00 -10.96 -11.45
N PRO A 52 34.82 -12.03 -11.32
CA PRO A 52 36.22 -11.89 -10.97
C PRO A 52 37.05 -11.26 -12.10
N HIS A 53 36.56 -11.32 -13.34
CA HIS A 53 37.29 -10.80 -14.51
C HIS A 53 36.98 -9.31 -14.78
N CYS A 54 35.70 -8.96 -14.93
CA CYS A 54 35.31 -7.59 -15.31
C CYS A 54 34.83 -6.71 -14.12
N GLY A 55 34.71 -7.27 -12.91
CA GLY A 55 34.23 -6.53 -11.73
C GLY A 55 32.74 -6.20 -11.73
N THR A 56 31.98 -6.63 -12.75
CA THR A 56 30.54 -6.35 -12.84
C THR A 56 29.78 -7.08 -11.75
N LYS A 57 28.86 -6.37 -11.08
CA LYS A 57 27.95 -6.92 -10.11
C LYS A 57 26.83 -7.66 -10.84
N LEU A 58 26.70 -8.95 -10.62
CA LEU A 58 25.80 -9.82 -11.35
C LEU A 58 24.62 -10.25 -10.51
N LEU A 59 23.42 -10.24 -11.09
CA LEU A 59 22.27 -10.99 -10.60
C LEU A 59 22.39 -12.45 -11.07
N ILE A 60 22.38 -13.40 -10.14
CA ILE A 60 22.53 -14.81 -10.47
C ILE A 60 21.19 -15.44 -10.80
N GLU A 61 21.08 -15.94 -12.03
CA GLU A 61 19.95 -16.76 -12.47
C GLU A 61 20.34 -18.24 -12.60
N ASP A 62 19.68 -19.09 -11.81
CA ASP A 62 19.77 -20.55 -11.89
C ASP A 62 18.88 -21.05 -13.02
N THR A 63 19.41 -21.14 -14.23
CA THR A 63 18.60 -21.42 -15.41
C THR A 63 19.38 -22.06 -16.55
N ARG A 64 18.66 -22.76 -17.43
CA ARG A 64 19.19 -23.29 -18.71
C ARG A 64 19.00 -22.33 -19.88
N LYS A 65 18.34 -21.18 -19.69
CA LYS A 65 18.16 -20.17 -20.74
C LYS A 65 19.50 -19.72 -21.31
N LEU A 66 19.50 -19.43 -22.59
CA LEU A 66 20.68 -18.92 -23.32
C LEU A 66 20.55 -17.45 -23.70
N ASN A 67 19.31 -16.92 -23.69
CA ASN A 67 19.00 -15.54 -24.06
C ASN A 67 18.29 -14.87 -22.90
N PHE A 68 18.66 -13.62 -22.64
CA PHE A 68 18.12 -12.80 -21.56
C PHE A 68 17.73 -11.44 -22.10
N LYS A 69 16.62 -10.94 -21.61
CA LYS A 69 16.11 -9.62 -21.94
C LYS A 69 15.57 -8.96 -20.67
N GLN A 70 15.99 -7.73 -20.45
CA GLN A 70 15.37 -6.85 -19.46
C GLN A 70 14.90 -5.59 -20.17
N ARG A 71 13.82 -5.01 -19.66
CA ARG A 71 13.24 -3.78 -20.18
C ARG A 71 12.67 -2.99 -19.02
N GLU A 72 13.30 -1.86 -18.73
CA GLU A 72 13.02 -1.04 -17.57
C GLU A 72 12.97 0.43 -17.97
N TYR A 73 12.35 1.27 -17.12
CA TYR A 73 12.31 2.71 -17.31
C TYR A 73 13.33 3.41 -16.45
N ALA A 74 14.02 4.42 -17.02
CA ALA A 74 14.87 5.37 -16.32
C ALA A 74 14.32 6.78 -16.45
N ALA A 75 14.33 7.58 -15.39
CA ALA A 75 13.97 8.99 -15.44
C ALA A 75 15.16 9.91 -15.21
N TYR A 76 15.17 11.00 -15.95
CA TYR A 76 16.12 12.10 -15.81
C TYR A 76 15.35 13.40 -15.61
N ILE A 77 15.66 14.09 -14.53
CA ILE A 77 14.95 15.31 -14.13
C ILE A 77 15.81 16.51 -14.50
N THR A 78 15.28 17.37 -15.36
CA THR A 78 15.95 18.57 -15.87
C THR A 78 14.97 19.74 -15.97
N THR A 79 15.47 20.91 -16.36
CA THR A 79 14.67 22.10 -16.58
C THR A 79 14.89 22.62 -17.99
N SER A 80 13.87 23.23 -18.59
CA SER A 80 13.98 23.96 -19.85
C SER A 80 12.94 25.07 -19.89
N ASP A 81 13.38 26.27 -20.28
CA ASP A 81 12.51 27.45 -20.49
C ASP A 81 11.57 27.73 -19.27
N GLY A 82 12.09 27.57 -18.05
CA GLY A 82 11.33 27.78 -16.81
C GLY A 82 10.37 26.65 -16.44
N LEU A 83 10.35 25.56 -17.20
CA LEU A 83 9.53 24.39 -16.93
C LEU A 83 10.35 23.26 -16.30
N GLN A 84 9.73 22.50 -15.40
CA GLN A 84 10.28 21.27 -14.91
C GLN A 84 10.04 20.17 -15.93
N VAL A 85 11.08 19.41 -16.29
CA VAL A 85 10.96 18.32 -17.25
C VAL A 85 11.40 17.01 -16.64
N ILE A 86 10.53 16.00 -16.71
CA ILE A 86 10.84 14.61 -16.39
C ILE A 86 10.97 13.87 -17.72
N ARG A 87 12.20 13.45 -18.05
CA ARG A 87 12.50 12.66 -19.26
C ARG A 87 12.49 11.19 -18.90
N ILE A 88 11.69 10.39 -19.59
CA ILE A 88 11.57 8.95 -19.35
C ILE A 88 12.15 8.21 -20.55
N PHE A 89 13.08 7.33 -20.25
CA PHE A 89 13.77 6.50 -21.22
C PHE A 89 13.46 5.04 -20.97
N MET A 90 13.26 4.29 -22.06
CA MET A 90 13.27 2.84 -22.04
C MET A 90 14.72 2.35 -22.11
N VAL A 91 15.12 1.53 -21.16
CA VAL A 91 16.39 0.84 -21.09
C VAL A 91 16.16 -0.61 -21.51
N ASP A 92 16.71 -1.01 -22.64
CA ASP A 92 16.66 -2.39 -23.10
C ASP A 92 18.04 -3.04 -22.92
N TYR A 93 18.09 -4.18 -22.26
CA TYR A 93 19.26 -5.05 -22.12
C TYR A 93 18.99 -6.39 -22.80
N TYR A 94 19.88 -6.79 -23.71
CA TYR A 94 19.83 -8.06 -24.39
C TYR A 94 21.16 -8.77 -24.24
N ALA A 95 21.16 -9.92 -23.60
CA ALA A 95 22.35 -10.75 -23.45
C ALA A 95 22.10 -12.15 -23.99
N LYS A 96 23.13 -12.72 -24.56
CA LYS A 96 23.16 -14.10 -25.05
C LYS A 96 24.52 -14.72 -24.72
N ILE A 97 24.53 -15.96 -24.23
CA ILE A 97 25.75 -16.70 -23.96
C ILE A 97 26.63 -16.73 -25.19
N GLY A 98 27.91 -16.41 -25.00
CA GLY A 98 28.91 -16.36 -26.07
C GLY A 98 28.81 -15.16 -27.02
N LYS A 99 28.02 -14.14 -26.65
CA LYS A 99 27.95 -12.89 -27.42
C LYS A 99 27.99 -11.69 -26.48
N THR A 100 28.63 -10.61 -26.97
CA THR A 100 28.63 -9.31 -26.26
C THR A 100 27.19 -8.82 -26.05
N PRO A 101 26.84 -8.38 -24.85
CA PRO A 101 25.49 -7.83 -24.55
C PRO A 101 25.26 -6.53 -25.31
N ARG A 102 24.00 -6.25 -25.56
CA ARG A 102 23.55 -5.01 -26.21
C ARG A 102 22.66 -4.22 -25.30
N TYR A 103 22.92 -2.94 -25.18
CA TYR A 103 22.17 -1.98 -24.40
C TYR A 103 21.60 -0.91 -25.31
N TYR A 104 20.36 -0.54 -25.10
CA TYR A 104 19.71 0.55 -25.81
C TYR A 104 19.04 1.48 -24.80
N LEU A 105 19.12 2.77 -25.05
CA LEU A 105 18.51 3.80 -24.25
C LEU A 105 17.73 4.71 -25.18
N ASN A 106 16.40 4.61 -25.14
CA ASN A 106 15.51 5.35 -26.04
C ASN A 106 14.59 6.27 -25.25
N GLU A 107 14.63 7.56 -25.53
CA GLU A 107 13.66 8.50 -24.95
C GLU A 107 12.27 8.20 -25.50
N VAL A 108 11.34 7.86 -24.62
CA VAL A 108 9.97 7.45 -24.97
C VAL A 108 8.92 8.45 -24.54
N MET A 109 9.21 9.23 -23.49
CA MET A 109 8.27 10.19 -22.95
C MET A 109 8.96 11.35 -22.25
N GLN A 110 8.30 12.50 -22.23
CA GLN A 110 8.66 13.68 -21.46
C GLN A 110 7.39 14.25 -20.80
N ARG A 111 7.48 14.60 -19.51
CA ARG A 111 6.45 15.35 -18.82
C ARG A 111 6.97 16.74 -18.50
N TRP A 112 6.26 17.75 -18.95
CA TRP A 112 6.59 19.15 -18.85
C TRP A 112 5.64 19.81 -17.86
N ILE A 113 6.15 20.26 -16.72
CA ILE A 113 5.38 20.77 -15.60
C ILE A 113 5.67 22.29 -15.46
N ALA A 114 4.64 23.09 -15.52
CA ALA A 114 4.74 24.53 -15.31
C ALA A 114 4.80 24.87 -13.80
N PRO A 115 5.31 26.07 -13.43
CA PRO A 115 5.36 26.53 -12.04
C PRO A 115 4.01 26.50 -11.30
N ASN A 116 2.91 26.61 -12.04
CA ASN A 116 1.55 26.51 -11.50
C ASN A 116 1.02 25.05 -11.40
N GLY A 117 1.88 24.04 -11.54
CA GLY A 117 1.54 22.64 -11.45
C GLY A 117 0.79 22.03 -12.64
N LYS A 118 0.37 22.84 -13.63
CA LYS A 118 -0.17 22.29 -14.87
C LYS A 118 0.91 21.55 -15.64
N PHE A 119 0.59 20.42 -16.22
CA PHE A 119 1.56 19.65 -16.98
C PHE A 119 0.97 19.11 -18.29
N CYS A 120 1.87 18.76 -19.20
CA CYS A 120 1.54 18.03 -20.43
C CYS A 120 2.55 16.92 -20.66
N THR A 121 2.13 15.92 -21.42
CA THR A 121 2.92 14.75 -21.77
C THR A 121 3.23 14.75 -23.26
N MET A 122 4.51 14.69 -23.59
CA MET A 122 4.99 14.39 -24.94
C MET A 122 5.51 12.95 -24.95
N ALA A 123 5.03 12.14 -25.87
CA ALA A 123 5.43 10.74 -25.92
C ALA A 123 5.46 10.20 -27.35
N ARG A 124 6.27 9.15 -27.54
CA ARG A 124 6.24 8.33 -28.75
C ARG A 124 4.93 7.54 -28.83
N LEU A 125 4.59 7.05 -30.01
CA LEU A 125 3.45 6.15 -30.16
C LEU A 125 3.73 4.83 -29.43
N ARG A 126 2.71 4.31 -28.78
CA ARG A 126 2.70 2.96 -28.25
C ARG A 126 2.14 2.00 -29.29
N ALA A 127 2.75 0.83 -29.43
CA ALA A 127 2.29 -0.20 -30.35
C ALA A 127 1.01 -0.88 -29.81
N TRP A 128 0.37 -1.67 -30.65
CA TRP A 128 -0.88 -2.37 -30.42
C TRP A 128 -1.01 -3.08 -29.08
N GLY A 129 -2.20 -3.08 -28.53
CA GLY A 129 -2.58 -3.93 -27.41
C GLY A 129 -1.86 -3.59 -26.10
N THR A 130 -1.40 -2.39 -25.94
CA THR A 130 -0.46 -1.91 -24.94
C THR A 130 -0.90 -1.96 -23.49
N ARG A 131 -2.00 -2.64 -23.20
CA ARG A 131 -2.50 -2.78 -21.84
C ARG A 131 -1.55 -3.58 -20.94
N TYR A 132 -0.74 -4.46 -21.54
CA TYR A 132 0.09 -5.43 -20.82
C TYR A 132 1.56 -5.48 -21.26
N CYS A 133 1.98 -4.65 -22.23
CA CYS A 133 3.37 -4.60 -22.65
C CYS A 133 3.80 -3.18 -23.01
N ASP A 134 4.99 -2.80 -22.56
CA ASP A 134 5.63 -1.54 -22.87
C ASP A 134 6.26 -1.60 -24.26
N SER A 135 5.41 -1.51 -25.27
CA SER A 135 5.82 -1.55 -26.67
C SER A 135 5.75 -0.16 -27.28
N TRP A 136 6.91 0.38 -27.64
CA TRP A 136 7.06 1.72 -28.19
C TRP A 136 7.46 1.67 -29.67
N ILE A 137 6.91 2.57 -30.46
CA ILE A 137 7.31 2.77 -31.85
C ILE A 137 8.45 3.81 -31.84
N TYR A 138 9.68 3.33 -31.78
CA TYR A 138 10.87 4.19 -31.67
C TYR A 138 11.14 5.09 -32.87
N SER A 139 10.54 4.78 -34.03
CA SER A 139 10.58 5.63 -35.23
C SER A 139 9.58 6.79 -35.22
N SER A 140 8.60 6.77 -34.28
CA SER A 140 7.67 7.89 -34.14
C SER A 140 8.33 9.07 -33.39
N ASP A 141 7.85 10.27 -33.61
CA ASP A 141 8.30 11.46 -32.91
C ASP A 141 7.69 11.53 -31.49
N LEU A 142 8.32 12.36 -30.63
CA LEU A 142 7.74 12.78 -29.36
C LEU A 142 6.71 13.89 -29.65
N GLU A 143 5.42 13.55 -29.55
CA GLU A 143 4.31 14.45 -29.80
C GLU A 143 3.45 14.62 -28.55
N LEU A 144 2.70 15.70 -28.48
CA LEU A 144 1.75 15.92 -27.40
C LEU A 144 0.70 14.80 -27.38
N ARG A 145 0.55 14.18 -26.22
CA ARG A 145 -0.42 13.12 -25.98
C ARG A 145 -1.39 13.54 -24.88
N ASN A 146 -2.65 13.15 -25.03
CA ASN A 146 -3.61 13.29 -23.94
C ASN A 146 -3.22 12.32 -22.80
N GLU A 147 -3.43 12.72 -21.56
CA GLU A 147 -3.26 11.89 -20.38
C GLU A 147 -4.33 10.80 -20.33
N THR A 148 -4.24 9.89 -21.28
CA THR A 148 -5.05 8.68 -21.30
C THR A 148 -4.40 7.63 -20.40
N TRP A 149 -5.15 6.60 -20.08
CA TRP A 149 -4.63 5.45 -19.37
C TRP A 149 -3.30 4.91 -19.95
N ALA A 150 -3.14 4.96 -21.28
CA ALA A 150 -1.96 4.44 -21.95
C ALA A 150 -0.65 5.18 -21.62
N TYR A 151 -0.72 6.47 -21.28
CA TYR A 151 0.45 7.30 -20.99
C TYR A 151 0.52 7.72 -19.51
N GLY A 152 -0.61 7.92 -18.86
CA GLY A 152 -0.70 8.32 -17.45
C GLY A 152 -0.09 7.31 -16.49
N GLN A 153 -0.12 6.02 -16.83
CA GLN A 153 0.45 4.93 -16.01
C GLN A 153 1.97 4.75 -16.17
N ILE A 154 2.61 5.47 -17.13
CA ILE A 154 4.05 5.34 -17.33
C ILE A 154 4.81 6.22 -16.34
N TYR A 155 5.46 5.60 -15.40
CA TYR A 155 6.36 6.23 -14.44
C TYR A 155 7.47 5.24 -14.05
N THR A 156 8.50 5.73 -13.38
CA THR A 156 9.59 4.89 -12.88
C THR A 156 10.08 5.40 -11.53
N TYR A 157 10.59 4.48 -10.74
CA TYR A 157 11.29 4.76 -9.49
C TYR A 157 12.79 4.92 -9.69
N ASP A 158 13.34 4.49 -10.85
CA ASP A 158 14.73 4.63 -11.21
C ASP A 158 14.99 6.01 -11.78
N VAL A 159 15.30 6.92 -10.86
CA VAL A 159 15.59 8.32 -11.18
C VAL A 159 17.08 8.59 -11.02
N TYR A 160 17.69 9.20 -12.04
CA TYR A 160 19.09 9.60 -11.96
C TYR A 160 19.33 10.53 -10.76
N PRO A 161 20.33 10.28 -9.90
CA PRO A 161 20.46 10.96 -8.59
C PRO A 161 20.67 12.48 -8.68
N ARG A 162 21.32 12.98 -9.73
CA ARG A 162 21.53 14.42 -9.92
C ARG A 162 20.35 15.01 -10.68
N ILE A 163 19.50 15.73 -9.94
CA ILE A 163 18.29 16.35 -10.47
C ILE A 163 18.46 17.87 -10.59
N ASN A 164 17.89 18.45 -11.65
CA ASN A 164 17.73 19.88 -11.80
C ASN A 164 16.28 20.25 -11.57
N LEU A 165 16.03 21.18 -10.67
CA LEU A 165 14.69 21.62 -10.28
C LEU A 165 14.50 23.09 -10.61
N ILE A 166 13.27 23.47 -10.97
CA ILE A 166 12.86 24.87 -11.09
C ILE A 166 12.89 25.56 -9.72
N PRO A 167 13.03 26.90 -9.69
CA PRO A 167 13.10 27.67 -8.43
C PRO A 167 11.91 27.39 -7.50
N GLU A 168 10.70 27.27 -8.02
CA GLU A 168 9.47 27.06 -7.25
C GLU A 168 9.52 25.75 -6.47
N LEU A 169 9.91 24.64 -7.10
CA LEU A 169 10.08 23.36 -6.40
C LEU A 169 11.13 23.43 -5.27
N LYS A 170 12.24 24.16 -5.53
CA LYS A 170 13.27 24.39 -4.50
C LYS A 170 12.73 25.23 -3.34
N GLN A 171 11.95 26.26 -3.62
CA GLN A 171 11.30 27.11 -2.61
C GLN A 171 10.29 26.33 -1.78
N HIS A 172 9.61 25.33 -2.37
CA HIS A 172 8.71 24.42 -1.68
C HIS A 172 9.43 23.27 -0.95
N GLY A 173 10.76 23.35 -0.84
CA GLY A 173 11.58 22.42 -0.04
C GLY A 173 12.00 21.16 -0.78
N CYS A 174 11.65 20.99 -2.06
CA CYS A 174 12.09 19.83 -2.84
C CYS A 174 13.60 19.84 -3.07
N ARG A 175 14.28 18.76 -2.70
CA ARG A 175 15.74 18.60 -2.91
C ARG A 175 16.10 17.26 -3.55
N LYS A 176 15.19 16.29 -3.49
CA LYS A 176 15.33 14.93 -4.02
C LYS A 176 13.95 14.43 -4.46
N VAL A 177 13.92 13.35 -5.22
CA VAL A 177 12.68 12.60 -5.46
C VAL A 177 12.41 11.66 -4.31
N LEU A 178 11.14 11.36 -4.08
CA LEU A 178 10.73 10.35 -3.12
C LEU A 178 10.60 8.99 -3.83
N HIS A 179 11.20 7.96 -3.27
CA HIS A 179 10.98 6.59 -3.76
C HIS A 179 9.52 6.18 -3.53
N ASP A 180 9.03 5.28 -4.36
CA ASP A 180 7.66 4.72 -4.33
C ASP A 180 6.53 5.74 -4.54
N ILE A 181 6.84 6.94 -5.02
CA ILE A 181 5.87 7.95 -5.43
C ILE A 181 6.12 8.30 -6.89
N ASN A 182 5.05 8.39 -7.67
CA ASN A 182 5.14 8.94 -9.03
C ASN A 182 5.72 10.36 -8.98
N THR A 183 6.86 10.57 -9.64
CA THR A 183 7.56 11.86 -9.59
C THR A 183 6.74 13.02 -10.14
N THR A 184 5.85 12.77 -11.12
CA THR A 184 4.94 13.81 -11.64
C THR A 184 3.95 14.24 -10.58
N ASP A 185 3.28 13.28 -9.93
CA ASP A 185 2.29 13.55 -8.89
C ASP A 185 2.94 14.27 -7.70
N TYR A 186 4.16 13.85 -7.34
CA TYR A 186 4.94 14.49 -6.29
C TYR A 186 5.26 15.96 -6.61
N PHE A 187 5.76 16.27 -7.80
CA PHE A 187 6.07 17.65 -8.17
C PHE A 187 4.82 18.51 -8.31
N VAL A 188 3.76 17.98 -8.93
CA VAL A 188 2.47 18.66 -9.05
C VAL A 188 1.89 18.96 -7.66
N ALA A 189 1.90 18.00 -6.76
CA ALA A 189 1.42 18.19 -5.39
C ALA A 189 2.21 19.29 -4.67
N LEU A 190 3.55 19.30 -4.76
CA LEU A 190 4.36 20.33 -4.14
C LEU A 190 4.07 21.74 -4.71
N LEU A 191 3.70 21.84 -5.97
CA LEU A 191 3.41 23.13 -6.64
C LEU A 191 1.98 23.63 -6.39
N MET A 192 1.01 22.74 -6.15
CA MET A 192 -0.41 23.09 -6.10
C MET A 192 -1.05 22.92 -4.71
N ASP A 193 -0.45 22.13 -3.83
CA ASP A 193 -1.06 21.75 -2.55
C ASP A 193 -0.20 22.25 -1.38
N ASN A 194 -0.72 23.27 -0.68
CA ASN A 194 -0.08 23.86 0.49
C ASN A 194 0.21 22.83 1.62
N ARG A 195 -0.51 21.72 1.69
CA ARG A 195 -0.29 20.67 2.67
C ARG A 195 0.94 19.85 2.30
N ALA A 196 1.03 19.44 1.03
CA ALA A 196 2.20 18.73 0.52
C ALA A 196 3.47 19.60 0.69
N GLU A 197 3.39 20.88 0.33
CA GLU A 197 4.46 21.85 0.55
C GLU A 197 4.84 21.95 2.03
N THR A 198 3.85 22.07 2.94
CA THR A 198 4.10 22.19 4.37
C THR A 198 4.79 20.94 4.92
N LEU A 199 4.28 19.74 4.58
CA LEU A 199 4.88 18.48 5.02
C LEU A 199 6.33 18.37 4.55
N MET A 200 6.60 18.77 3.32
CA MET A 200 7.96 18.79 2.77
C MET A 200 8.88 19.75 3.53
N LYS A 201 8.43 20.99 3.76
CA LYS A 201 9.21 22.02 4.46
C LYS A 201 9.53 21.67 5.93
N ILE A 202 8.61 21.00 6.61
CA ILE A 202 8.82 20.56 8.00
C ILE A 202 9.52 19.20 8.11
N GLY A 203 9.98 18.62 6.99
CA GLY A 203 10.74 17.39 6.97
C GLY A 203 9.93 16.10 7.24
N GLN A 204 8.61 16.15 7.13
CA GLN A 204 7.72 15.01 7.36
C GLN A 204 7.53 14.16 6.08
N GLU A 205 8.62 13.59 5.57
CA GLU A 205 8.61 12.85 4.31
C GLU A 205 7.68 11.64 4.31
N GLU A 206 7.62 10.88 5.40
CA GLU A 206 6.75 9.69 5.48
C GLU A 206 5.27 10.08 5.54
N LEU A 207 4.93 11.15 6.23
CA LEU A 207 3.56 11.71 6.19
C LEU A 207 3.21 12.21 4.79
N LEU A 208 4.14 12.85 4.09
CA LEU A 208 3.94 13.29 2.70
C LEU A 208 3.73 12.09 1.76
N ARG A 209 4.52 11.01 1.90
CA ARG A 209 4.32 9.76 1.14
C ARG A 209 2.93 9.17 1.39
N HIS A 210 2.54 9.10 2.65
CA HIS A 210 1.24 8.57 3.05
C HIS A 210 0.10 9.42 2.49
N TYR A 211 0.23 10.74 2.55
CA TYR A 211 -0.72 11.70 1.99
C TYR A 211 -0.89 11.50 0.49
N LEU A 212 0.20 11.42 -0.26
CA LEU A 212 0.18 11.27 -1.73
C LEU A 212 -0.36 9.90 -2.18
N LYS A 213 -0.03 8.83 -1.47
CA LYS A 213 -0.51 7.47 -1.81
C LYS A 213 -2.00 7.29 -1.57
N ARG A 214 -2.59 7.98 -0.62
CA ARG A 214 -4.02 7.87 -0.25
C ARG A 214 -4.91 8.97 -0.85
N SER A 215 -4.43 9.70 -1.84
CA SER A 215 -5.20 10.76 -2.52
C SER A 215 -5.86 11.76 -1.56
N GLY A 216 -5.20 12.12 -0.48
CA GLY A 216 -5.69 13.09 0.52
C GLY A 216 -6.89 12.65 1.34
N TRP A 217 -7.38 11.41 1.19
CA TRP A 217 -8.58 10.93 1.85
C TRP A 217 -8.45 11.02 3.38
N ASN A 218 -9.35 11.82 3.96
CA ASN A 218 -9.52 12.02 5.41
C ASN A 218 -8.26 12.49 6.19
N PHE A 219 -7.26 13.07 5.52
CA PHE A 219 -6.01 13.50 6.16
C PHE A 219 -6.23 14.75 7.04
N ASP A 220 -7.34 15.48 6.83
CA ASP A 220 -7.68 16.72 7.55
C ASP A 220 -7.77 16.53 9.05
N ARG A 221 -8.24 15.39 9.51
CA ARG A 221 -8.37 15.09 10.93
C ARG A 221 -7.02 14.99 11.65
N TYR A 222 -5.93 14.64 10.95
CA TYR A 222 -4.60 14.56 11.51
C TYR A 222 -3.86 15.89 11.52
N TRP A 223 -4.36 16.89 10.78
CA TRP A 223 -3.67 18.15 10.59
C TRP A 223 -3.38 18.93 11.88
N PRO A 224 -4.29 19.00 12.88
CA PRO A 224 -3.97 19.58 14.18
C PRO A 224 -2.79 18.89 14.86
N SER A 225 -2.76 17.56 14.86
CA SER A 225 -1.69 16.76 15.45
C SER A 225 -0.36 16.93 14.70
N ILE A 226 -0.38 17.07 13.37
CA ILE A 226 0.81 17.36 12.55
C ILE A 226 1.43 18.70 12.94
N ARG A 227 0.64 19.70 13.26
CA ARG A 227 1.15 20.99 13.76
C ARG A 227 1.87 20.85 15.10
N ILE A 228 1.38 20.00 15.97
CA ILE A 228 2.03 19.71 17.27
C ILE A 228 3.35 18.97 17.04
N VAL A 229 3.34 17.94 16.20
CA VAL A 229 4.53 17.17 15.79
C VAL A 229 5.60 18.11 15.24
N ALA A 230 5.25 19.02 14.33
CA ALA A 230 6.16 19.98 13.75
C ALA A 230 6.78 20.92 14.80
N ARG A 231 5.95 21.47 15.71
CA ARG A 231 6.40 22.39 16.77
C ARG A 231 7.35 21.73 17.76
N ASN A 232 7.19 20.42 17.99
CA ASN A 232 8.03 19.65 18.92
C ASN A 232 9.23 18.98 18.22
N GLY A 233 9.46 19.24 16.93
CA GLY A 233 10.57 18.65 16.17
C GLY A 233 10.50 17.12 16.07
N TYR A 234 9.32 16.52 16.30
CA TYR A 234 9.12 15.08 16.21
C TYR A 234 8.99 14.68 14.74
N ILE A 235 9.77 13.68 14.32
CA ILE A 235 9.71 13.15 12.94
C ILE A 235 9.00 11.80 12.94
N VAL A 236 7.88 11.73 12.21
CA VAL A 236 7.13 10.49 12.04
C VAL A 236 7.86 9.57 11.06
N LYS A 237 8.33 8.42 11.56
CA LYS A 237 9.09 7.44 10.77
C LYS A 237 8.21 6.40 10.09
N ASP A 238 7.02 6.17 10.60
CA ASP A 238 6.00 5.27 10.05
C ASP A 238 4.65 5.99 10.10
N ALA A 239 4.26 6.55 8.97
CA ALA A 239 3.04 7.36 8.88
C ALA A 239 1.76 6.53 9.03
N SER A 240 1.75 5.30 8.53
CA SER A 240 0.58 4.42 8.66
C SER A 240 0.32 4.07 10.12
N LEU A 241 1.37 3.59 10.79
CA LEU A 241 1.30 3.24 12.20
C LEU A 241 0.92 4.45 13.08
N TRP A 242 1.46 5.65 12.75
CA TRP A 242 1.16 6.86 13.51
C TRP A 242 -0.29 7.31 13.31
N CYS A 243 -0.83 7.24 12.10
CA CYS A 243 -2.24 7.53 11.83
C CYS A 243 -3.17 6.54 12.55
N ASP A 244 -2.89 5.24 12.47
CA ASP A 244 -3.66 4.21 13.17
C ASP A 244 -3.63 4.40 14.69
N TYR A 245 -2.47 4.80 15.23
CA TYR A 245 -2.32 5.16 16.64
C TYR A 245 -3.18 6.38 17.04
N LEU A 246 -3.17 7.45 16.22
CA LEU A 246 -4.01 8.61 16.47
C LEU A 246 -5.50 8.28 16.41
N ASP A 247 -5.90 7.38 15.52
CA ASP A 247 -7.28 6.90 15.44
C ASP A 247 -7.71 6.17 16.70
N ALA A 248 -6.84 5.33 17.26
CA ALA A 248 -7.09 4.65 18.52
C ALA A 248 -7.18 5.65 19.68
N LEU A 249 -6.31 6.65 19.72
CA LEU A 249 -6.36 7.71 20.72
C LEU A 249 -7.65 8.53 20.62
N TRP A 250 -8.06 8.90 19.42
CA TRP A 250 -9.28 9.65 19.15
C TRP A 250 -10.53 8.92 19.66
N GLU A 251 -10.66 7.63 19.32
CA GLU A 251 -11.78 6.80 19.74
C GLU A 251 -11.82 6.62 21.27
N LEU A 252 -10.65 6.63 21.92
CA LEU A 252 -10.52 6.60 23.39
C LEU A 252 -10.66 7.99 24.04
N GLY A 253 -11.03 9.03 23.29
CA GLY A 253 -11.25 10.39 23.80
C GLY A 253 -9.98 11.07 24.33
N LYS A 254 -8.80 10.74 23.78
CA LYS A 254 -7.52 11.38 24.18
C LYS A 254 -7.33 12.70 23.46
N ASP A 255 -6.66 13.63 24.12
CA ASP A 255 -6.36 14.94 23.56
C ASP A 255 -5.24 14.87 22.51
N LEU A 256 -5.63 14.96 21.24
CA LEU A 256 -4.72 14.95 20.10
C LEU A 256 -3.98 16.28 19.88
N HIS A 257 -4.18 17.28 20.73
CA HIS A 257 -3.40 18.54 20.76
C HIS A 257 -2.26 18.48 21.76
N SER A 258 -2.15 17.41 22.55
CA SER A 258 -1.11 17.24 23.56
C SER A 258 0.11 16.52 22.96
N PRO A 259 1.34 17.12 23.05
CA PRO A 259 2.57 16.45 22.61
C PRO A 259 2.79 15.09 23.28
N LYS A 260 2.32 14.93 24.53
CA LYS A 260 2.40 13.67 25.29
C LYS A 260 1.80 12.49 24.51
N TYR A 261 0.72 12.73 23.75
CA TYR A 261 0.05 11.68 22.99
C TYR A 261 0.57 11.60 21.56
N VAL A 262 0.73 12.75 20.88
CA VAL A 262 1.01 12.74 19.43
C VAL A 262 2.50 12.56 19.08
N CYS A 263 3.40 12.71 20.06
CA CYS A 263 4.85 12.56 19.89
C CYS A 263 5.41 11.43 20.81
N PRO A 264 4.98 10.18 20.66
CA PRO A 264 5.44 9.11 21.53
C PRO A 264 6.93 8.81 21.32
N GLU A 265 7.68 8.48 22.38
CA GLU A 265 9.08 8.06 22.27
C GLU A 265 9.22 6.76 21.50
N ASN A 266 8.37 5.78 21.80
CA ASN A 266 8.27 4.51 21.07
C ASN A 266 6.86 4.35 20.47
N LEU A 267 6.73 4.70 19.20
CA LEU A 267 5.45 4.68 18.52
C LEU A 267 4.79 3.29 18.49
N ARG A 268 5.57 2.23 18.24
CA ARG A 268 5.02 0.87 18.14
C ARG A 268 4.50 0.37 19.48
N GLU A 269 5.26 0.58 20.55
CA GLU A 269 4.86 0.17 21.90
C GLU A 269 3.59 0.90 22.36
N GLU A 270 3.54 2.22 22.13
CA GLU A 270 2.37 3.02 22.47
C GLU A 270 1.15 2.64 21.61
N HIS A 271 1.33 2.42 20.32
CA HIS A 271 0.27 1.93 19.43
C HIS A 271 -0.30 0.62 19.97
N ASP A 272 0.53 -0.40 20.22
CA ASP A 272 0.07 -1.71 20.66
C ASP A 272 -0.66 -1.62 22.01
N ARG A 273 -0.13 -0.79 22.93
CA ARG A 273 -0.77 -0.50 24.23
C ARG A 273 -2.17 0.10 24.07
N TYR A 274 -2.34 1.08 23.15
CA TYR A 274 -3.63 1.74 22.97
C TYR A 274 -4.60 0.90 22.14
N VAL A 275 -4.16 0.07 21.23
CA VAL A 275 -5.00 -0.89 20.52
C VAL A 275 -5.62 -1.90 21.48
N VAL A 276 -4.85 -2.41 22.45
CA VAL A 276 -5.39 -3.32 23.49
C VAL A 276 -6.48 -2.60 24.32
N LYS A 277 -6.25 -1.34 24.71
CA LYS A 277 -7.25 -0.55 25.44
C LYS A 277 -8.51 -0.29 24.61
N LEU A 278 -8.33 0.01 23.33
CA LEU A 278 -9.41 0.25 22.39
C LEU A 278 -10.28 -0.99 22.21
N ASN A 279 -9.66 -2.15 22.02
CA ASN A 279 -10.39 -3.41 21.87
C ASN A 279 -11.21 -3.73 23.12
N ARG A 280 -10.62 -3.53 24.31
CA ARG A 280 -11.35 -3.68 25.57
C ARG A 280 -12.53 -2.71 25.67
N HIS A 281 -12.32 -1.43 25.36
CA HIS A 281 -13.38 -0.42 25.38
C HIS A 281 -14.53 -0.76 24.40
N ARG A 282 -14.18 -1.20 23.20
CA ARG A 282 -15.17 -1.64 22.19
C ARG A 282 -15.97 -2.86 22.66
N GLU A 283 -15.30 -3.80 23.33
CA GLU A 283 -15.96 -4.99 23.88
C GLU A 283 -16.90 -4.62 25.03
N GLU A 284 -16.48 -3.77 25.96
CA GLU A 284 -17.32 -3.25 27.04
C GLU A 284 -18.55 -2.53 26.49
N ARG A 285 -18.38 -1.66 25.48
CA ARG A 285 -19.49 -0.97 24.82
C ARG A 285 -20.44 -1.94 24.14
N ARG A 286 -19.95 -2.93 23.41
CA ARG A 286 -20.78 -3.97 22.77
C ARG A 286 -21.56 -4.79 23.79
N LYS A 287 -20.97 -5.08 24.93
CA LYS A 287 -21.68 -5.76 26.03
C LYS A 287 -22.81 -4.89 26.59
N ALA A 288 -22.53 -3.63 26.86
CA ALA A 288 -23.52 -2.68 27.37
C ALA A 288 -24.67 -2.46 26.36
N GLU A 289 -24.37 -2.25 25.09
CA GLU A 289 -25.37 -2.11 24.01
C GLU A 289 -26.24 -3.37 23.88
N ARG A 290 -25.64 -4.55 24.01
CA ARG A 290 -26.36 -5.83 23.99
C ARG A 290 -27.28 -5.98 25.19
N GLU A 291 -26.78 -5.68 26.39
CA GLU A 291 -27.61 -5.78 27.61
C GLU A 291 -28.77 -4.79 27.58
N ALA A 292 -28.55 -3.57 27.10
CA ALA A 292 -29.63 -2.60 26.90
C ALA A 292 -30.69 -3.11 25.92
N LEU A 293 -30.27 -3.71 24.80
CA LEU A 293 -31.18 -4.29 23.81
C LEU A 293 -31.97 -5.49 24.37
N ILE A 294 -31.32 -6.36 25.16
CA ILE A 294 -31.98 -7.48 25.83
C ILE A 294 -33.08 -6.94 26.78
N LEU A 295 -32.76 -5.95 27.62
CA LEU A 295 -33.71 -5.36 28.55
C LEU A 295 -34.89 -4.70 27.82
N GLU A 296 -34.61 -3.97 26.74
CA GLU A 296 -35.67 -3.32 25.93
C GLU A 296 -36.65 -4.32 25.32
N CYS A 297 -36.14 -5.48 24.86
CA CYS A 297 -36.97 -6.48 24.20
C CYS A 297 -37.59 -7.51 25.15
N GLU A 298 -37.08 -7.65 26.37
CA GLU A 298 -37.48 -8.70 27.32
C GLU A 298 -38.97 -8.61 27.70
N GLU A 299 -39.46 -7.42 28.05
CA GLU A 299 -40.85 -7.24 28.45
C GLU A 299 -41.83 -7.60 27.31
N ALA A 300 -41.53 -7.15 26.09
CA ALA A 300 -42.37 -7.46 24.93
C ALA A 300 -42.39 -8.98 24.64
N TYR A 301 -41.21 -9.63 24.75
CA TYR A 301 -41.11 -11.08 24.59
C TYR A 301 -41.89 -11.84 25.65
N GLN A 302 -41.76 -11.46 26.92
CA GLN A 302 -42.49 -12.05 28.03
C GLN A 302 -44.02 -11.94 27.81
N GLN A 303 -44.52 -10.77 27.44
CA GLN A 303 -45.92 -10.56 27.14
C GLN A 303 -46.43 -11.43 25.97
N ALA A 304 -45.66 -11.54 24.90
CA ALA A 304 -46.05 -12.27 23.68
C ALA A 304 -46.00 -13.79 23.86
N LYS A 305 -45.04 -14.31 24.62
CA LYS A 305 -44.72 -15.75 24.67
C LYS A 305 -44.97 -16.43 26.01
N ALA A 306 -45.41 -15.71 27.06
CA ALA A 306 -45.64 -16.26 28.41
C ALA A 306 -46.50 -17.54 28.42
N ARG A 307 -47.49 -17.65 27.53
CA ARG A 307 -48.37 -18.83 27.41
C ARG A 307 -47.64 -20.14 27.03
N PHE A 308 -46.42 -20.03 26.53
CA PHE A 308 -45.59 -21.18 26.13
C PHE A 308 -44.49 -21.51 27.13
N PHE A 309 -44.30 -20.67 28.14
CA PHE A 309 -43.28 -20.88 29.15
C PHE A 309 -43.60 -22.12 29.99
N GLY A 310 -42.55 -22.85 30.36
CA GLY A 310 -42.66 -24.16 31.00
C GLY A 310 -42.90 -25.31 30.02
N LEU A 311 -43.10 -25.04 28.72
CA LEU A 311 -43.22 -26.09 27.73
C LEU A 311 -41.91 -26.81 27.58
N SER A 312 -41.87 -28.06 27.99
CA SER A 312 -40.67 -28.92 27.88
C SER A 312 -41.07 -30.35 27.55
N PHE A 313 -40.21 -31.04 26.83
CA PHE A 313 -40.33 -32.43 26.46
C PHE A 313 -39.08 -33.15 26.99
N HIS A 314 -39.32 -34.21 27.75
CA HIS A 314 -38.27 -34.99 28.39
C HIS A 314 -38.40 -36.47 27.98
N ASP A 315 -37.27 -37.04 27.62
CA ASP A 315 -37.05 -38.49 27.54
C ASP A 315 -35.83 -38.83 28.43
N GLU A 316 -35.46 -40.08 28.58
CA GLU A 316 -34.38 -40.50 29.50
C GLU A 316 -33.08 -39.71 29.34
N LYS A 317 -32.77 -39.25 28.14
CA LYS A 317 -31.52 -38.53 27.82
C LYS A 317 -31.73 -37.16 27.17
N ILE A 318 -32.91 -36.94 26.61
CA ILE A 318 -33.19 -35.75 25.80
C ILE A 318 -34.07 -34.78 26.60
N CYS A 319 -33.70 -33.52 26.65
CA CYS A 319 -34.53 -32.46 27.15
C CYS A 319 -34.67 -31.38 26.09
N ILE A 320 -35.90 -31.05 25.75
CA ILE A 320 -36.22 -29.93 24.82
C ILE A 320 -37.09 -28.96 25.62
N HIS A 321 -36.72 -27.69 25.61
CA HIS A 321 -37.45 -26.60 26.29
C HIS A 321 -37.53 -25.35 25.45
N VAL A 322 -38.59 -24.58 25.65
CA VAL A 322 -38.76 -23.26 25.02
C VAL A 322 -37.75 -22.28 25.62
N LEU A 323 -37.15 -21.43 24.80
CA LEU A 323 -36.37 -20.30 25.31
C LEU A 323 -37.34 -19.28 25.96
N GLU A 324 -37.15 -18.98 27.24
CA GLU A 324 -38.09 -18.19 28.03
C GLU A 324 -37.70 -16.74 28.20
N SER A 325 -36.47 -16.36 27.75
CA SER A 325 -35.97 -15.00 27.84
C SER A 325 -35.13 -14.63 26.61
N VAL A 326 -35.09 -13.36 26.27
CA VAL A 326 -34.21 -12.83 25.20
C VAL A 326 -32.74 -13.11 25.49
N ARG A 327 -32.37 -13.19 26.79
CA ARG A 327 -31.02 -13.59 27.23
C ARG A 327 -30.69 -15.04 26.87
N GLU A 328 -31.69 -15.94 26.92
CA GLU A 328 -31.50 -17.34 26.48
C GLU A 328 -31.26 -17.44 24.98
N PHE A 329 -31.95 -16.64 24.15
CA PHE A 329 -31.65 -16.56 22.70
C PHE A 329 -30.20 -16.19 22.42
N PHE A 330 -29.68 -15.24 23.19
CA PHE A 330 -28.29 -14.86 23.07
C PHE A 330 -27.35 -16.02 23.46
N ALA A 331 -27.60 -16.65 24.63
CA ALA A 331 -26.79 -17.77 25.12
C ALA A 331 -26.86 -19.00 24.19
N GLU A 332 -28.01 -19.25 23.57
CA GLU A 332 -28.20 -20.31 22.59
C GLU A 332 -27.40 -20.02 21.30
N GLY A 333 -27.51 -18.79 20.77
CA GLY A 333 -26.78 -18.37 19.58
C GLY A 333 -25.26 -18.45 19.75
N GLU A 334 -24.74 -18.07 20.90
CA GLU A 334 -23.32 -18.16 21.23
C GLU A 334 -22.86 -19.64 21.36
N ALA A 335 -23.64 -20.47 22.07
CA ALA A 335 -23.28 -21.85 22.32
C ALA A 335 -23.32 -22.73 21.05
N MET A 336 -24.30 -22.48 20.18
CA MET A 336 -24.57 -23.27 18.98
C MET A 336 -23.98 -22.65 17.70
N HIS A 337 -23.33 -21.47 17.79
CA HIS A 337 -22.77 -20.73 16.66
C HIS A 337 -23.77 -20.42 15.53
N HIS A 338 -25.00 -20.07 15.88
CA HIS A 338 -26.05 -19.75 14.91
C HIS A 338 -26.72 -18.39 15.17
N CYS A 339 -27.51 -17.94 14.21
CA CYS A 339 -28.03 -16.56 14.15
C CYS A 339 -29.38 -16.37 14.86
N VAL A 340 -29.78 -17.24 15.82
CA VAL A 340 -31.11 -17.16 16.46
C VAL A 340 -31.37 -15.84 17.18
N TYR A 341 -30.36 -15.30 17.86
CA TYR A 341 -30.42 -13.99 18.47
C TYR A 341 -30.26 -12.85 17.45
N SER A 342 -29.23 -12.90 16.62
CA SER A 342 -28.90 -11.81 15.68
C SER A 342 -29.96 -11.60 14.60
N ASN A 343 -30.69 -12.65 14.22
CA ASN A 343 -31.84 -12.56 13.30
C ASN A 343 -33.13 -12.16 13.98
N GLY A 344 -33.12 -11.84 15.28
CA GLY A 344 -34.23 -11.28 16.01
C GLY A 344 -35.44 -12.22 16.13
N TYR A 345 -35.23 -13.54 16.22
CA TYR A 345 -36.34 -14.49 16.33
C TYR A 345 -37.24 -14.24 17.56
N TYR A 346 -36.71 -13.69 18.64
CA TYR A 346 -37.47 -13.27 19.81
C TYR A 346 -38.49 -12.15 19.53
N ARG A 347 -38.41 -11.47 18.37
CA ARG A 347 -39.37 -10.44 17.94
C ARG A 347 -40.46 -10.99 17.02
N LYS A 348 -40.37 -12.24 16.60
CA LYS A 348 -41.34 -12.84 15.67
C LYS A 348 -42.52 -13.43 16.42
N ASP A 349 -43.74 -12.99 16.08
CA ASP A 349 -44.94 -13.44 16.74
C ASP A 349 -45.33 -14.87 16.35
N ASP A 350 -44.97 -15.29 15.15
CA ASP A 350 -45.35 -16.56 14.51
C ASP A 350 -44.33 -17.69 14.71
N SER A 351 -43.29 -17.47 15.53
CA SER A 351 -42.24 -18.46 15.74
C SER A 351 -42.02 -18.75 17.24
N LEU A 352 -41.67 -19.99 17.55
CA LEU A 352 -41.28 -20.43 18.88
C LEU A 352 -39.92 -21.15 18.76
N ILE A 353 -38.96 -20.78 19.57
CA ILE A 353 -37.63 -21.36 19.56
C ILE A 353 -37.45 -22.25 20.78
N LEU A 354 -36.95 -23.46 20.52
CA LEU A 354 -36.65 -24.47 21.52
C LEU A 354 -35.18 -24.84 21.48
N SER A 355 -34.59 -25.06 22.63
CA SER A 355 -33.26 -25.61 22.80
C SER A 355 -33.37 -27.11 23.15
N ALA A 356 -32.62 -27.92 22.40
CA ALA A 356 -32.56 -29.39 22.66
C ALA A 356 -31.19 -29.72 23.27
N THR A 357 -31.21 -30.51 24.32
CA THR A 357 -30.01 -30.97 25.03
C THR A 357 -30.04 -32.49 25.20
N ILE A 358 -28.86 -33.13 25.15
CA ILE A 358 -28.61 -34.52 25.57
C ILE A 358 -27.61 -34.52 26.71
N ASP A 359 -27.94 -35.15 27.80
CA ASP A 359 -27.10 -35.22 29.02
C ASP A 359 -26.61 -33.79 29.43
N GLY A 360 -27.49 -32.79 29.30
CA GLY A 360 -27.22 -31.38 29.62
C GLY A 360 -26.36 -30.62 28.60
N LYS A 361 -25.95 -31.25 27.49
CA LYS A 361 -25.23 -30.57 26.39
C LYS A 361 -26.19 -30.19 25.29
N ARG A 362 -26.15 -28.92 24.86
CA ARG A 362 -26.91 -28.44 23.71
C ARG A 362 -26.51 -29.19 22.44
N ILE A 363 -27.50 -29.63 21.68
CA ILE A 363 -27.31 -30.38 20.44
C ILE A 363 -27.98 -29.75 19.24
N GLU A 364 -29.13 -29.10 19.44
CA GLU A 364 -29.89 -28.47 18.32
C GLU A 364 -30.80 -27.37 18.85
N THR A 365 -31.09 -26.39 17.97
CA THR A 365 -32.08 -25.34 18.18
C THR A 365 -33.20 -25.53 17.16
N CYS A 366 -34.42 -25.75 17.62
CA CYS A 366 -35.57 -26.01 16.77
C CYS A 366 -36.45 -24.79 16.65
N LEU A 367 -36.96 -24.53 15.43
CA LEU A 367 -37.98 -23.53 15.14
C LEU A 367 -39.34 -24.22 14.94
N LEU A 368 -40.34 -23.80 15.68
CA LEU A 368 -41.75 -24.19 15.53
C LEU A 368 -42.59 -23.01 15.04
#